data_45ce273a415a5e1de834b8d0d61947a8
#
_entry.id   45ce273a415a5e1de834b8d0d61947a8
#
_cell.length_a   1.000
_cell.length_b   1.000
_cell.length_c   1.000
_cell.angle_alpha   90.00
_cell.angle_beta   90.00
_cell.angle_gamma   90.00
#
_symmetry.space_group_name_H-M   'P 1'
#
loop_
_entity.id
_entity.type
_entity.pdbx_description
1 polymer ?
#
loop_
_entity_poly.entity_id
_entity_poly.type
_entity_poly.pdbx_seq_one_letter_code
_entity_poly.pdbx_strand_id
1 'polypeptide(L)'
;MITRYTRKEMGNIWEEQNKFSIWLKIEILACESQNQLGIIPNKDLKEIQSKANFDINRINEIEDEVKHDVIAFLTNVAEYVGPSSRFIHLGMTSSDVLDTCLAIQMKQSGELLLKDLL
;
A
#
# COMPACT_ATOMS: atom_id res chain seq x y z
N MET A 1 -14.95 -4.45 11.67
CA MET A 1 -15.64 -5.73 11.96
C MET A 1 -15.77 -5.93 13.47
N ILE A 2 -16.82 -6.65 13.91
CA ILE A 2 -17.01 -6.94 15.34
C ILE A 2 -16.04 -8.04 15.75
N THR A 3 -15.09 -7.73 16.63
CA THR A 3 -13.97 -8.63 16.99
C THR A 3 -14.43 -9.99 17.48
N ARG A 4 -15.43 -10.06 18.35
CA ARG A 4 -15.93 -11.33 18.92
C ARG A 4 -16.62 -12.25 17.91
N TYR A 5 -16.99 -11.72 16.74
CA TYR A 5 -17.64 -12.47 15.66
C TYR A 5 -16.73 -12.63 14.45
N THR A 6 -15.47 -12.19 14.57
CA THR A 6 -14.51 -12.17 13.47
C THR A 6 -13.50 -13.29 13.65
N ARG A 7 -13.38 -14.16 12.66
CA ARG A 7 -12.30 -15.10 12.57
C ARG A 7 -10.99 -14.33 12.32
N LYS A 8 -9.95 -14.64 13.09
CA LYS A 8 -8.69 -13.88 13.09
C LYS A 8 -8.07 -13.77 11.70
N GLU A 9 -7.99 -14.88 10.98
CA GLU A 9 -7.38 -14.93 9.65
C GLU A 9 -8.13 -14.04 8.64
N MET A 10 -9.45 -14.06 8.68
CA MET A 10 -10.28 -13.20 7.83
C MET A 10 -10.17 -11.73 8.28
N GLY A 11 -10.22 -11.47 9.57
CA GLY A 11 -10.06 -10.13 10.13
C GLY A 11 -8.76 -9.46 9.73
N ASN A 12 -7.66 -10.19 9.78
CA ASN A 12 -6.33 -9.68 9.44
C ASN A 12 -6.24 -9.18 7.98
N ILE A 13 -6.99 -9.80 7.06
CA ILE A 13 -7.02 -9.36 5.65
C ILE A 13 -7.57 -7.94 5.54
N TRP A 14 -8.53 -7.57 6.39
CA TRP A 14 -9.25 -6.29 6.33
C TRP A 14 -8.74 -5.24 7.30
N GLU A 15 -7.65 -5.51 8.03
CA GLU A 15 -7.02 -4.54 8.91
C GLU A 15 -6.13 -3.55 8.13
N GLU A 16 -5.90 -2.39 8.71
CA GLU A 16 -5.06 -1.33 8.12
C GLU A 16 -3.65 -1.81 7.80
N GLN A 17 -3.07 -2.66 8.65
CA GLN A 17 -1.72 -3.20 8.40
C GLN A 17 -1.64 -3.93 7.06
N ASN A 18 -2.60 -4.79 6.75
CA ASN A 18 -2.64 -5.50 5.47
C ASN A 18 -2.94 -4.54 4.31
N LYS A 19 -3.91 -3.65 4.49
CA LYS A 19 -4.28 -2.65 3.49
C LYS A 19 -3.07 -1.81 3.07
N PHE A 20 -2.37 -1.20 4.02
CA PHE A 20 -1.22 -0.35 3.71
C PHE A 20 -0.01 -1.13 3.20
N SER A 21 0.17 -2.38 3.64
CA SER A 21 1.19 -3.27 3.08
C SER A 21 0.94 -3.54 1.59
N ILE A 22 -0.32 -3.74 1.21
CA ILE A 22 -0.71 -3.93 -0.20
C ILE A 22 -0.50 -2.62 -0.98
N TRP A 23 -0.91 -1.48 -0.43
CA TRP A 23 -0.68 -0.18 -1.08
C TRP A 23 0.80 0.05 -1.36
N LEU A 24 1.66 -0.22 -0.38
CA LEU A 24 3.11 -0.07 -0.54
C LEU A 24 3.64 -0.98 -1.64
N LYS A 25 3.19 -2.22 -1.69
CA LYS A 25 3.59 -3.17 -2.73
C LYS A 25 3.17 -2.71 -4.12
N ILE A 26 1.95 -2.20 -4.26
CA ILE A 26 1.45 -1.66 -5.55
C ILE A 26 2.35 -0.50 -6.02
N GLU A 27 2.66 0.43 -5.14
CA GLU A 27 3.51 1.59 -5.47
C GLU A 27 4.92 1.16 -5.87
N ILE A 28 5.52 0.22 -5.15
CA ILE A 28 6.86 -0.30 -5.48
C ILE A 28 6.85 -1.01 -6.83
N LEU A 29 5.86 -1.86 -7.10
CA LEU A 29 5.75 -2.57 -8.39
C LEU A 29 5.55 -1.59 -9.55
N ALA A 30 4.79 -0.52 -9.35
CA ALA A 30 4.65 0.55 -10.33
C ALA A 30 6.00 1.24 -10.60
N CYS A 31 6.77 1.52 -9.55
CA CYS A 31 8.11 2.08 -9.68
C CYS A 31 9.06 1.15 -10.45
N GLU A 32 9.00 -0.15 -10.17
CA GLU A 32 9.81 -1.16 -10.88
C GLU A 32 9.47 -1.19 -12.37
N SER A 33 8.19 -1.16 -12.71
CA SER A 33 7.73 -1.13 -14.10
C SER A 33 8.19 0.13 -14.82
N GLN A 34 8.08 1.28 -14.17
CA GLN A 34 8.54 2.55 -14.74
C GLN A 34 10.06 2.61 -14.87
N ASN A 35 10.81 1.96 -13.98
CA ASN A 35 12.25 1.79 -14.13
C ASN A 35 12.59 0.98 -15.39
N GLN A 36 11.87 -0.11 -15.64
CA GLN A 36 12.06 -0.91 -16.86
C GLN A 36 11.80 -0.09 -18.14
N LEU A 37 10.89 0.87 -18.07
CA LEU A 37 10.61 1.79 -19.18
C LEU A 37 11.61 2.96 -19.28
N GLY A 38 12.59 3.02 -18.39
CA GLY A 38 13.59 4.09 -18.36
C GLY A 38 13.12 5.41 -17.75
N ILE A 39 11.94 5.43 -17.10
CA ILE A 39 11.37 6.64 -16.49
C ILE A 39 12.00 6.92 -15.12
N ILE A 40 12.13 5.88 -14.28
CA ILE A 40 12.74 5.99 -12.95
C ILE A 40 14.19 5.51 -13.01
N PRO A 41 15.17 6.33 -12.60
CA PRO A 41 16.58 5.91 -12.56
C PRO A 41 16.80 4.75 -11.58
N ASN A 42 17.76 3.88 -11.88
CA ASN A 42 18.11 2.72 -11.04
C ASN A 42 18.46 3.12 -9.61
N LYS A 43 19.17 4.23 -9.43
CA LYS A 43 19.54 4.74 -8.11
C LYS A 43 18.30 5.04 -7.26
N ASP A 44 17.33 5.74 -7.84
CA ASP A 44 16.10 6.12 -7.14
C ASP A 44 15.23 4.90 -6.84
N LEU A 45 15.14 3.94 -7.76
CA LEU A 45 14.42 2.69 -7.50
C LEU A 45 15.02 1.91 -6.33
N LYS A 46 16.34 1.82 -6.24
CA LYS A 46 17.02 1.15 -5.12
C LYS A 46 16.74 1.84 -3.79
N GLU A 47 16.76 3.18 -3.76
CA GLU A 47 16.40 3.95 -2.58
C GLU A 47 14.95 3.66 -2.13
N ILE A 48 14.02 3.66 -3.07
CA ILE A 48 12.61 3.35 -2.79
C ILE A 48 12.48 1.93 -2.24
N GLN A 49 13.05 0.94 -2.92
CA GLN A 49 12.94 -0.47 -2.50
C GLN A 49 13.55 -0.74 -1.13
N SER A 50 14.65 -0.08 -0.79
CA SER A 50 15.38 -0.31 0.46
C SER A 50 14.80 0.46 1.64
N LYS A 51 14.19 1.63 1.42
CA LYS A 51 13.75 2.54 2.48
C LYS A 51 12.23 2.65 2.63
N ALA A 52 11.45 2.25 1.63
CA ALA A 52 10.00 2.38 1.68
C ALA A 52 9.42 1.61 2.87
N ASN A 53 8.69 2.31 3.69
CA ASN A 53 8.03 1.79 4.88
C ASN A 53 6.87 2.72 5.25
N PHE A 54 6.08 2.35 6.24
CA PHE A 54 5.01 3.17 6.76
C PHE A 54 4.77 2.93 8.25
N ASP A 55 4.13 3.89 8.89
CA ASP A 55 3.65 3.80 10.26
C ASP A 55 2.17 4.22 10.30
N ILE A 56 1.30 3.34 10.77
CA ILE A 56 -0.15 3.55 10.76
C ILE A 56 -0.54 4.77 11.58
N ASN A 57 0.04 4.94 12.77
CA ASN A 57 -0.27 6.09 13.63
C ASN A 57 0.12 7.40 12.95
N ARG A 58 1.28 7.41 12.29
CA ARG A 58 1.74 8.60 11.57
C ARG A 58 0.86 8.91 10.36
N ILE A 59 0.42 7.89 9.64
CA ILE A 59 -0.54 8.06 8.52
C ILE A 59 -1.83 8.72 9.03
N ASN A 60 -2.37 8.24 10.14
CA ASN A 60 -3.59 8.79 10.73
C ASN A 60 -3.43 10.25 11.17
N GLU A 61 -2.29 10.60 11.77
CA GLU A 61 -1.97 11.99 12.12
C GLU A 61 -1.96 12.90 10.88
N ILE A 62 -1.30 12.45 9.81
CA ILE A 62 -1.23 13.23 8.56
C ILE A 62 -2.61 13.35 7.92
N GLU A 63 -3.41 12.28 7.93
CA GLU A 63 -4.77 12.28 7.36
C GLU A 63 -5.67 13.27 8.08
N ASP A 64 -5.55 13.42 9.39
CA ASP A 64 -6.30 14.41 10.16
C ASP A 64 -6.07 15.85 9.67
N GLU A 65 -4.89 16.11 9.12
CA GLU A 65 -4.55 17.41 8.55
C GLU A 65 -4.96 17.54 7.07
N VAL A 66 -4.55 16.56 6.24
CA VAL A 66 -4.71 16.66 4.78
C VAL A 66 -6.07 16.20 4.29
N LYS A 67 -6.85 15.47 5.09
CA LYS A 67 -8.19 14.95 4.76
C LYS A 67 -8.23 14.12 3.47
N HIS A 68 -7.18 13.37 3.20
CA HIS A 68 -7.05 12.49 2.03
C HIS A 68 -6.18 11.28 2.39
N ASP A 69 -6.76 10.08 2.29
CA ASP A 69 -6.13 8.83 2.73
C ASP A 69 -4.86 8.46 1.94
N VAL A 70 -4.93 8.46 0.62
CA VAL A 70 -3.77 8.09 -0.23
C VAL A 70 -2.65 9.11 -0.10
N ILE A 71 -2.97 10.40 -0.05
CA ILE A 71 -1.96 11.46 0.16
C ILE A 71 -1.29 11.30 1.53
N ALA A 72 -2.05 10.99 2.58
CA ALA A 72 -1.50 10.76 3.91
C ALA A 72 -0.51 9.59 3.91
N PHE A 73 -0.89 8.48 3.29
CA PHE A 73 -0.02 7.32 3.13
C PHE A 73 1.25 7.65 2.37
N LEU A 74 1.14 8.29 1.20
CA LEU A 74 2.29 8.66 0.37
C LEU A 74 3.23 9.64 1.09
N THR A 75 2.67 10.58 1.84
CA THR A 75 3.45 11.52 2.65
C THR A 75 4.28 10.79 3.71
N ASN A 76 3.69 9.83 4.40
CA ASN A 76 4.41 9.02 5.38
C ASN A 76 5.51 8.17 4.72
N VAL A 77 5.21 7.53 3.59
CA VAL A 77 6.24 6.78 2.85
C VAL A 77 7.40 7.68 2.43
N ALA A 78 7.10 8.91 2.00
CA ALA A 78 8.12 9.89 1.64
C ALA A 78 9.02 10.27 2.83
N GLU A 79 8.50 10.28 4.05
CA GLU A 79 9.30 10.51 5.26
C GLU A 79 10.40 9.45 5.45
N TYR A 80 10.12 8.21 5.02
CA TYR A 80 11.11 7.12 5.05
C TYR A 80 12.08 7.16 3.87
N VAL A 81 11.57 7.39 2.66
CA VAL A 81 12.36 7.29 1.42
C VAL A 81 13.23 8.51 1.17
N GLY A 82 12.73 9.71 1.48
CA GLY A 82 13.41 10.96 1.18
C GLY A 82 13.25 11.41 -0.27
N PRO A 83 14.27 12.07 -0.87
CA PRO A 83 14.12 12.74 -2.19
C PRO A 83 13.68 11.85 -3.33
N SER A 84 14.03 10.57 -3.33
CA SER A 84 13.59 9.62 -4.38
C SER A 84 12.09 9.36 -4.35
N SER A 85 11.38 9.75 -3.29
CA SER A 85 9.91 9.63 -3.17
C SER A 85 9.14 10.39 -4.24
N ARG A 86 9.76 11.38 -4.90
CA ARG A 86 9.14 12.11 -6.00
C ARG A 86 8.68 11.24 -7.17
N PHE A 87 9.24 10.04 -7.29
CA PHE A 87 8.87 9.07 -8.32
C PHE A 87 7.74 8.13 -7.90
N ILE A 88 7.41 8.06 -6.61
CA ILE A 88 6.32 7.23 -6.13
C ILE A 88 4.99 7.83 -6.55
N HIS A 89 4.08 7.01 -7.02
CA HIS A 89 2.74 7.41 -7.49
C HIS A 89 2.75 8.27 -8.78
N LEU A 90 3.87 8.34 -9.47
CA LEU A 90 4.01 9.12 -10.69
C LEU A 90 3.08 8.58 -11.79
N GLY A 91 2.20 9.42 -12.31
CA GLY A 91 1.25 9.05 -13.36
C GLY A 91 0.09 8.16 -12.91
N MET A 92 -0.09 7.98 -11.61
CA MET A 92 -1.16 7.17 -11.02
C MET A 92 -2.24 8.06 -10.38
N THR A 93 -3.41 7.49 -10.20
CA THR A 93 -4.49 8.09 -9.41
C THR A 93 -4.81 7.20 -8.20
N SER A 94 -5.55 7.74 -7.23
CA SER A 94 -5.93 7.01 -6.01
C SER A 94 -6.63 5.69 -6.32
N SER A 95 -7.50 5.65 -7.32
CA SER A 95 -8.24 4.43 -7.70
C SER A 95 -7.32 3.30 -8.18
N ASP A 96 -6.16 3.61 -8.78
CA ASP A 96 -5.20 2.58 -9.17
C ASP A 96 -4.68 1.79 -7.96
N VAL A 97 -4.59 2.44 -6.81
CA VAL A 97 -4.17 1.81 -5.55
C VAL A 97 -5.35 1.20 -4.82
N LEU A 98 -6.44 1.95 -4.66
CA LEU A 98 -7.61 1.54 -3.88
C LEU A 98 -8.31 0.33 -4.49
N ASP A 99 -8.60 0.35 -5.78
CA ASP A 99 -9.32 -0.71 -6.46
C ASP A 99 -8.46 -1.97 -6.60
N THR A 100 -7.19 -1.82 -6.88
CA THR A 100 -6.25 -2.95 -6.93
C THR A 100 -6.08 -3.60 -5.56
N CYS A 101 -5.99 -2.79 -4.50
CA CYS A 101 -5.92 -3.29 -3.12
C CYS A 101 -7.20 -4.08 -2.78
N LEU A 102 -8.37 -3.54 -3.07
CA LEU A 102 -9.63 -4.23 -2.82
C LEU A 102 -9.70 -5.58 -3.54
N ALA A 103 -9.28 -5.63 -4.81
CA ALA A 103 -9.23 -6.86 -5.58
C ALA A 103 -8.31 -7.91 -4.92
N ILE A 104 -7.15 -7.49 -4.40
CA ILE A 104 -6.23 -8.37 -3.69
C ILE A 104 -6.84 -8.89 -2.39
N GLN A 105 -7.48 -8.02 -1.59
CA GLN A 105 -8.14 -8.41 -0.35
C GLN A 105 -9.31 -9.38 -0.60
N MET A 106 -10.06 -9.16 -1.66
CA MET A 106 -11.13 -10.08 -2.09
C MET A 106 -10.55 -11.44 -2.50
N LYS A 107 -9.43 -11.45 -3.23
CA LYS A 107 -8.73 -12.69 -3.59
C LYS A 107 -8.24 -13.43 -2.35
N GLN A 108 -7.57 -12.75 -1.42
CA GLN A 108 -7.11 -13.32 -0.16
C GLN A 108 -8.27 -13.93 0.64
N SER A 109 -9.39 -13.23 0.71
CA SER A 109 -10.59 -13.70 1.39
C SER A 109 -11.20 -14.94 0.71
N GLY A 110 -11.28 -14.90 -0.62
CA GLY A 110 -11.78 -16.02 -1.43
C GLY A 110 -10.92 -17.28 -1.29
N GLU A 111 -9.61 -17.13 -1.28
CA GLU A 111 -8.67 -18.25 -1.07
C GLU A 111 -8.86 -18.88 0.32
N LEU A 112 -9.08 -18.06 1.35
CA LEU A 112 -9.35 -18.55 2.70
C LEU A 112 -10.67 -19.31 2.76
N LEU A 113 -11.73 -18.77 2.17
CA LEU A 113 -13.03 -19.44 2.12
C LEU A 113 -12.95 -20.76 1.34
N LEU A 114 -12.26 -20.76 0.21
CA LEU A 114 -12.07 -21.98 -0.59
C LEU A 114 -11.34 -23.06 0.18
N LYS A 115 -10.30 -22.69 0.92
CA LYS A 115 -9.57 -23.60 1.81
C LYS A 115 -10.47 -24.23 2.87
N ASP A 116 -11.40 -23.46 3.40
CA ASP A 116 -12.34 -23.97 4.42
C ASP A 116 -13.37 -24.92 3.84
N LEU A 117 -13.76 -24.76 2.58
CA LEU A 117 -14.71 -25.60 1.90
C LEU A 117 -14.13 -26.94 1.42
N LEU A 118 -12.84 -26.99 1.19
CA LEU A 118 -12.14 -28.19 0.72
C LEU A 118 -11.57 -29.01 1.87
#